data_0e0fa5745a35ddf3c510a76e05034c09
#
_entry.id   0e0fa5745a35ddf3c510a76e05034c09
#
_cell.length_a   1.000
_cell.length_b   1.000
_cell.length_c   1.000
_cell.angle_alpha   90.00
_cell.angle_beta   90.00
_cell.angle_gamma   90.00
#
_symmetry.space_group_name_H-M   'P 1'
#
loop_
_entity.id
_entity.type
_entity.pdbx_description
1 polymer ?
#
loop_
_entity_poly.entity_id
_entity_poly.type
_entity_poly.pdbx_seq_one_letter_code
_entity_poly.pdbx_strand_id
1 'polypeptide(L)'
;AQAEHDPDARAVLVTPSRALAARVARALEEQLPVDGPAGESLSRHGGIVVTTSLREAMELANTAAPEHLVVDDERLAKQVKSAGSVFVGAWSAQVAGDYAIGSNHVLPTAGAARVRGGLSAADFVRQITVQRLTAKGLRSIGPSVVALARAEGLEGHARSIEIRFADPR
;
A
#
# COMPACT_ATOMS: atom_id res chain seq x y z
N ALA A 1 12.09 -12.66 12.87
CA ALA A 1 10.65 -12.78 12.54
C ALA A 1 10.44 -12.90 11.04
N GLN A 2 10.58 -11.81 10.24
CA GLN A 2 10.29 -11.88 8.79
C GLN A 2 11.04 -13.00 8.06
N ALA A 3 12.31 -13.18 8.35
CA ALA A 3 13.15 -14.20 7.71
C ALA A 3 12.76 -15.65 8.06
N GLU A 4 11.98 -15.86 9.11
CA GLU A 4 11.54 -17.20 9.54
C GLU A 4 10.33 -17.73 8.75
N HIS A 5 9.68 -16.86 7.94
CA HIS A 5 8.50 -17.27 7.20
C HIS A 5 8.84 -18.17 6.00
N ASP A 6 9.92 -17.82 5.25
CA ASP A 6 10.24 -18.50 4.00
C ASP A 6 11.71 -18.25 3.63
N PRO A 7 12.41 -19.21 2.99
CA PRO A 7 13.75 -18.99 2.45
C PRO A 7 13.88 -17.82 1.46
N ASP A 8 12.81 -17.47 0.78
CA ASP A 8 12.74 -16.34 -0.16
C ASP A 8 12.27 -15.02 0.50
N ALA A 9 11.97 -15.04 1.80
CA ALA A 9 11.62 -13.83 2.55
C ALA A 9 12.75 -12.78 2.50
N ARG A 10 12.37 -11.51 2.53
CA ARG A 10 13.31 -10.38 2.52
C ARG A 10 13.21 -9.61 3.81
N ALA A 11 14.33 -9.48 4.52
CA ALA A 11 14.44 -8.65 5.72
C ALA A 11 15.59 -7.67 5.54
N VAL A 12 15.29 -6.37 5.44
CA VAL A 12 16.26 -5.33 5.10
C VAL A 12 16.21 -4.23 6.15
N LEU A 13 17.36 -3.89 6.71
CA LEU A 13 17.57 -2.66 7.49
C LEU A 13 18.04 -1.54 6.56
N VAL A 14 17.38 -0.39 6.60
CA VAL A 14 17.85 0.83 5.91
C VAL A 14 18.08 1.92 6.96
N THR A 15 19.29 2.43 7.06
CA THR A 15 19.66 3.42 8.11
C THR A 15 20.80 4.32 7.67
N PRO A 16 20.82 5.60 8.04
CA PRO A 16 21.99 6.45 7.86
C PRO A 16 23.10 6.22 8.92
N SER A 17 22.82 5.41 9.95
CA SER A 17 23.75 5.17 11.06
C SER A 17 24.61 3.92 10.84
N ARG A 18 25.88 4.12 10.47
CA ARG A 18 26.86 3.02 10.39
C ARG A 18 27.02 2.28 11.74
N ALA A 19 26.92 3.00 12.85
CA ALA A 19 27.01 2.40 14.18
C ALA A 19 25.80 1.47 14.46
N LEU A 20 24.58 1.86 14.05
CA LEU A 20 23.41 0.99 14.16
C LEU A 20 23.54 -0.21 13.23
N ALA A 21 23.96 -0.01 11.99
CA ALA A 21 24.19 -1.09 11.03
C ALA A 21 25.12 -2.17 11.58
N ALA A 22 26.26 -1.76 12.16
CA ALA A 22 27.23 -2.68 12.77
C ALA A 22 26.67 -3.42 14.00
N ARG A 23 25.88 -2.75 14.83
CA ARG A 23 25.24 -3.40 15.99
C ARG A 23 24.20 -4.43 15.56
N VAL A 24 23.40 -4.10 14.55
CA VAL A 24 22.39 -5.03 14.04
C VAL A 24 23.04 -6.24 13.38
N ALA A 25 24.10 -6.05 12.58
CA ALA A 25 24.85 -7.16 11.99
C ALA A 25 25.34 -8.15 13.07
N ARG A 26 25.97 -7.63 14.12
CA ARG A 26 26.45 -8.46 15.25
C ARG A 26 25.31 -9.17 15.97
N ALA A 27 24.20 -8.47 16.25
CA ALA A 27 23.06 -9.07 16.91
C ALA A 27 22.40 -10.18 16.06
N LEU A 28 22.42 -10.06 14.74
CA LEU A 28 21.97 -11.12 13.84
C LEU A 28 22.88 -12.35 13.92
N GLU A 29 24.19 -12.18 13.91
CA GLU A 29 25.14 -13.29 14.06
C GLU A 29 24.95 -14.04 15.40
N GLU A 30 24.67 -13.31 16.50
CA GLU A 30 24.45 -13.88 17.81
C GLU A 30 23.07 -14.57 17.99
N GLN A 31 22.04 -14.10 17.29
CA GLN A 31 20.65 -14.52 17.49
C GLN A 31 20.10 -15.40 16.36
N LEU A 32 20.85 -15.59 15.28
CA LEU A 32 20.37 -16.39 14.15
C LEU A 32 20.16 -17.85 14.58
N PRO A 33 18.94 -18.40 14.41
CA PRO A 33 18.69 -19.80 14.71
C PRO A 33 19.57 -20.71 13.84
N VAL A 34 20.01 -21.81 14.42
CA VAL A 34 20.79 -22.84 13.70
C VAL A 34 19.90 -23.54 12.66
N ASP A 35 18.64 -23.75 13.01
CA ASP A 35 17.65 -24.45 12.19
C ASP A 35 16.60 -23.47 11.65
N GLY A 36 15.98 -23.85 10.53
CA GLY A 36 14.89 -23.09 9.92
C GLY A 36 15.34 -22.18 8.76
N PRO A 37 14.39 -21.51 8.08
CA PRO A 37 14.65 -20.77 6.85
C PRO A 37 15.36 -19.42 7.06
N ALA A 38 15.44 -18.89 8.29
CA ALA A 38 15.97 -17.57 8.57
C ALA A 38 17.41 -17.36 8.09
N GLY A 39 18.27 -18.35 8.27
CA GLY A 39 19.67 -18.30 7.82
C GLY A 39 19.77 -18.19 6.31
N GLU A 40 19.03 -19.01 5.58
CA GLU A 40 18.98 -19.00 4.12
C GLU A 40 18.38 -17.70 3.59
N SER A 41 17.24 -17.29 4.13
CA SER A 41 16.57 -16.05 3.80
C SER A 41 17.50 -14.83 3.96
N LEU A 42 18.15 -14.69 5.11
CA LEU A 42 19.05 -13.56 5.34
C LEU A 42 20.30 -13.59 4.48
N SER A 43 20.86 -14.78 4.20
CA SER A 43 22.06 -14.91 3.36
C SER A 43 21.79 -14.59 1.90
N ARG A 44 20.59 -14.90 1.40
CA ARG A 44 20.22 -14.72 -0.02
C ARG A 44 19.53 -13.37 -0.28
N HIS A 45 18.68 -12.93 0.62
CA HIS A 45 17.74 -11.83 0.43
C HIS A 45 17.75 -10.79 1.54
N GLY A 46 18.46 -11.03 2.65
CA GLY A 46 18.67 -10.06 3.72
C GLY A 46 19.64 -8.96 3.31
N GLY A 47 19.58 -7.83 4.03
CA GLY A 47 20.52 -6.76 3.76
C GLY A 47 20.52 -5.64 4.80
N ILE A 48 21.67 -4.98 4.92
CA ILE A 48 21.82 -3.74 5.69
C ILE A 48 22.31 -2.68 4.72
N VAL A 49 21.46 -1.67 4.46
CA VAL A 49 21.74 -0.55 3.55
C VAL A 49 22.04 0.69 4.38
N VAL A 50 23.24 1.22 4.23
CA VAL A 50 23.64 2.48 4.89
C VAL A 50 23.46 3.62 3.88
N THR A 51 22.56 4.51 4.21
CA THR A 51 22.21 5.70 3.37
C THR A 51 22.93 6.95 3.87
N THR A 52 22.87 8.03 3.10
CA THR A 52 23.43 9.33 3.49
C THR A 52 22.50 10.13 4.40
N SER A 53 21.21 9.81 4.39
CA SER A 53 20.18 10.51 5.16
C SER A 53 18.94 9.65 5.41
N LEU A 54 18.11 10.04 6.39
CA LEU A 54 16.79 9.45 6.60
C LEU A 54 15.85 9.67 5.39
N ARG A 55 15.99 10.77 4.67
CA ARG A 55 15.23 11.01 3.44
C ARG A 55 15.51 9.94 2.39
N GLU A 56 16.78 9.66 2.14
CA GLU A 56 17.18 8.60 1.21
C GLU A 56 16.68 7.22 1.68
N ALA A 57 16.75 6.96 2.99
CA ALA A 57 16.23 5.73 3.57
C ALA A 57 14.72 5.56 3.29
N MET A 58 13.94 6.62 3.45
CA MET A 58 12.50 6.61 3.18
C MET A 58 12.18 6.49 1.68
N GLU A 59 12.98 7.09 0.81
CA GLU A 59 12.87 6.94 -0.64
C GLU A 59 13.09 5.48 -1.07
N LEU A 60 14.12 4.82 -0.51
CA LEU A 60 14.37 3.40 -0.74
C LEU A 60 13.24 2.51 -0.21
N ALA A 61 12.77 2.76 1.02
CA ALA A 61 11.67 2.01 1.61
C ALA A 61 10.38 2.11 0.76
N ASN A 62 10.02 3.32 0.31
CA ASN A 62 8.87 3.53 -0.58
C ASN A 62 9.06 2.85 -1.95
N THR A 63 10.28 2.84 -2.47
CA THR A 63 10.59 2.15 -3.73
C THR A 63 10.49 0.64 -3.59
N ALA A 64 10.93 0.09 -2.46
CA ALA A 64 10.81 -1.34 -2.16
C ALA A 64 9.35 -1.77 -2.01
N ALA A 65 8.49 -0.89 -1.50
CA ALA A 65 7.07 -1.17 -1.23
C ALA A 65 6.87 -2.47 -0.44
N PRO A 66 7.41 -2.56 0.80
CA PRO A 66 7.42 -3.78 1.59
C PRO A 66 6.03 -4.15 2.09
N GLU A 67 5.84 -5.41 2.42
CA GLU A 67 4.66 -5.90 3.15
C GLU A 67 4.56 -5.27 4.53
N HIS A 68 5.68 -5.26 5.24
CA HIS A 68 5.83 -4.68 6.58
C HIS A 68 6.92 -3.61 6.55
N LEU A 69 6.62 -2.43 7.05
CA LEU A 69 7.58 -1.35 7.26
C LEU A 69 7.58 -0.92 8.71
N VAL A 70 8.72 -1.04 9.37
CA VAL A 70 8.92 -0.50 10.72
C VAL A 70 9.64 0.83 10.63
N VAL A 71 9.14 1.85 11.29
CA VAL A 71 9.73 3.19 11.38
C VAL A 71 9.81 3.68 12.81
N ASP A 72 10.78 4.52 13.11
CA ASP A 72 11.07 4.94 14.48
C ASP A 72 10.00 5.87 15.07
N ASP A 73 9.39 6.72 14.25
CA ASP A 73 8.45 7.74 14.73
C ASP A 73 7.37 8.11 13.70
N GLU A 74 6.37 8.87 14.18
CA GLU A 74 5.23 9.38 13.40
C GLU A 74 5.65 10.30 12.24
N ARG A 75 6.78 10.98 12.33
CA ARG A 75 7.24 11.88 11.24
C ARG A 75 7.70 11.06 10.03
N LEU A 76 8.32 9.91 10.29
CA LEU A 76 8.70 8.97 9.24
C LEU A 76 7.45 8.25 8.69
N ALA A 77 6.53 7.85 9.56
CA ALA A 77 5.27 7.22 9.14
C ALA A 77 4.48 8.08 8.13
N LYS A 78 4.43 9.41 8.34
CA LYS A 78 3.77 10.36 7.41
C LYS A 78 4.44 10.47 6.04
N GLN A 79 5.65 9.96 5.86
CA GLN A 79 6.39 9.95 4.60
C GLN A 79 6.22 8.63 3.84
N VAL A 80 5.56 7.65 4.43
CA VAL A 80 5.30 6.36 3.79
C VAL A 80 4.25 6.54 2.68
N LYS A 81 4.57 6.02 1.50
CA LYS A 81 3.70 6.05 0.32
C LYS A 81 3.30 4.65 -0.14
N SER A 82 4.14 3.66 0.17
CA SER A 82 3.98 2.30 -0.33
C SER A 82 4.45 1.31 0.73
N ALA A 83 3.53 0.75 1.49
CA ALA A 83 3.75 -0.36 2.40
C ALA A 83 2.43 -1.10 2.65
N GLY A 84 2.47 -2.39 2.89
CA GLY A 84 1.30 -3.18 3.25
C GLY A 84 0.78 -2.83 4.65
N SER A 85 1.70 -2.79 5.62
CA SER A 85 1.46 -2.34 7.00
C SER A 85 2.64 -1.53 7.50
N VAL A 86 2.36 -0.52 8.34
CA VAL A 86 3.38 0.36 8.93
C VAL A 86 3.33 0.24 10.45
N PHE A 87 4.48 -0.02 11.06
CA PHE A 87 4.66 -0.17 12.51
C PHE A 87 5.51 1.00 13.01
N VAL A 88 5.02 1.73 14.00
CA VAL A 88 5.62 2.98 14.45
C VAL A 88 6.16 2.87 15.87
N GLY A 89 7.44 3.12 16.04
CA GLY A 89 8.11 3.15 17.34
C GLY A 89 8.45 1.79 17.93
N ALA A 90 9.17 1.82 19.03
CA ALA A 90 9.76 0.65 19.64
C ALA A 90 8.76 -0.40 20.20
N TRP A 91 7.53 0.01 20.46
CA TRP A 91 6.49 -0.87 21.02
C TRP A 91 5.60 -1.51 19.96
N SER A 92 5.70 -1.08 18.71
CA SER A 92 4.91 -1.62 17.60
C SER A 92 5.64 -2.78 16.94
N ALA A 93 5.70 -3.90 17.64
CA ALA A 93 6.34 -5.10 17.13
C ALA A 93 5.60 -5.60 15.86
N GLN A 94 6.33 -5.77 14.77
CA GLN A 94 5.78 -6.18 13.47
C GLN A 94 4.96 -7.47 13.57
N VAL A 95 5.47 -8.47 14.29
CA VAL A 95 4.81 -9.76 14.47
C VAL A 95 3.42 -9.64 15.13
N ALA A 96 3.17 -8.63 15.94
CA ALA A 96 1.84 -8.42 16.52
C ALA A 96 0.78 -8.07 15.47
N GLY A 97 1.20 -7.55 14.31
CA GLY A 97 0.34 -7.28 13.16
C GLY A 97 -0.29 -8.52 12.56
N ASP A 98 0.40 -9.65 12.64
CA ASP A 98 -0.09 -10.91 12.11
C ASP A 98 -1.17 -11.56 12.99
N TYR A 99 -1.24 -11.19 14.28
CA TYR A 99 -2.04 -11.91 15.26
C TYR A 99 -3.07 -11.08 16.03
N ALA A 100 -2.77 -9.84 16.45
CA ALA A 100 -3.55 -9.25 17.53
C ALA A 100 -3.86 -7.75 17.44
N ILE A 101 -3.23 -6.95 16.59
CA ILE A 101 -3.38 -5.48 16.60
C ILE A 101 -4.26 -4.90 15.49
N GLY A 102 -5.15 -5.72 14.93
CA GLY A 102 -6.20 -5.27 14.03
C GLY A 102 -5.89 -5.36 12.53
N SER A 103 -4.64 -5.51 12.13
CA SER A 103 -4.24 -5.94 10.79
C SER A 103 -4.29 -7.47 10.70
N ASN A 104 -3.91 -8.01 9.55
CA ASN A 104 -3.79 -9.45 9.35
C ASN A 104 -2.54 -9.76 8.50
N HIS A 105 -2.25 -11.04 8.34
CA HIS A 105 -1.07 -11.51 7.60
C HIS A 105 -1.27 -11.65 6.08
N VAL A 106 -2.47 -11.32 5.56
CA VAL A 106 -2.71 -11.33 4.11
C VAL A 106 -2.36 -9.97 3.54
N LEU A 107 -1.12 -9.82 3.16
CA LEU A 107 -0.49 -8.56 2.79
C LEU A 107 -0.11 -8.52 1.30
N PRO A 108 0.09 -7.33 0.73
CA PRO A 108 0.47 -7.17 -0.66
C PRO A 108 1.95 -7.52 -0.85
N THR A 109 2.23 -8.71 -1.38
CA THR A 109 3.59 -9.22 -1.65
C THR A 109 4.20 -8.65 -2.92
N ALA A 110 5.50 -8.88 -3.13
CA ALA A 110 6.24 -8.55 -4.36
C ALA A 110 6.05 -7.11 -4.86
N GLY A 111 5.94 -6.17 -3.93
CA GLY A 111 5.79 -4.74 -4.26
C GLY A 111 4.36 -4.33 -4.65
N ALA A 112 3.36 -5.19 -4.49
CA ALA A 112 1.95 -4.86 -4.71
C ALA A 112 1.44 -3.76 -3.76
N ALA A 113 2.16 -3.47 -2.68
CA ALA A 113 1.88 -2.34 -1.78
C ALA A 113 1.92 -0.96 -2.46
N ARG A 114 2.39 -0.87 -3.72
CA ARG A 114 2.27 0.36 -4.54
C ARG A 114 0.84 0.66 -4.97
N VAL A 115 -0.03 -0.35 -5.01
CA VAL A 115 -1.38 -0.23 -5.59
C VAL A 115 -2.50 -0.74 -4.71
N ARG A 116 -2.18 -1.48 -3.65
CA ARG A 116 -3.19 -2.02 -2.71
C ARG A 116 -2.61 -2.17 -1.30
N GLY A 117 -3.49 -2.16 -0.31
CA GLY A 117 -3.17 -2.52 1.07
C GLY A 117 -3.31 -4.02 1.34
N GLY A 118 -3.21 -4.41 2.60
CA GLY A 118 -3.57 -5.74 3.09
C GLY A 118 -5.06 -6.04 2.96
N LEU A 119 -5.43 -7.30 3.15
CA LEU A 119 -6.83 -7.73 3.13
C LEU A 119 -7.66 -6.97 4.18
N SER A 120 -8.82 -6.52 3.79
CA SER A 120 -9.73 -5.76 4.66
C SER A 120 -11.18 -6.18 4.44
N ALA A 121 -12.08 -5.71 5.30
CA ALA A 121 -13.52 -5.93 5.10
C ALA A 121 -14.03 -5.36 3.77
N ALA A 122 -13.36 -4.35 3.20
CA ALA A 122 -13.73 -3.78 1.92
C ALA A 122 -13.57 -4.75 0.75
N ASP A 123 -12.71 -5.77 0.87
CA ASP A 123 -12.51 -6.80 -0.16
C ASP A 123 -13.70 -7.78 -0.25
N PHE A 124 -14.54 -7.83 0.78
CA PHE A 124 -15.71 -8.70 0.86
C PHE A 124 -17.04 -7.99 0.60
N VAL A 125 -17.01 -6.71 0.30
CA VAL A 125 -18.21 -5.92 -0.03
C VAL A 125 -18.10 -5.37 -1.44
N ARG A 126 -19.26 -5.13 -2.05
CA ARG A 126 -19.34 -4.42 -3.32
C ARG A 126 -19.91 -3.04 -3.12
N GLN A 127 -19.40 -2.09 -3.82
CA GLN A 127 -19.93 -0.74 -3.88
C GLN A 127 -20.99 -0.65 -4.97
N ILE A 128 -22.20 -0.19 -4.58
CA ILE A 128 -23.29 0.09 -5.53
C ILE A 128 -23.45 1.60 -5.58
N THR A 129 -23.35 2.16 -6.77
CA THR A 129 -23.56 3.59 -6.97
C THR A 129 -25.04 3.88 -7.24
N VAL A 130 -25.64 4.72 -6.41
CA VAL A 130 -27.01 5.22 -6.62
C VAL A 130 -26.92 6.69 -7.02
N GLN A 131 -27.41 7.01 -8.22
CA GLN A 131 -27.37 8.36 -8.76
C GLN A 131 -28.78 8.94 -8.86
N ARG A 132 -28.94 10.19 -8.44
CA ARG A 132 -30.19 10.94 -8.54
C ARG A 132 -29.92 12.34 -9.08
N LEU A 133 -30.53 12.69 -10.19
CA LEU A 133 -30.50 14.03 -10.75
C LEU A 133 -31.85 14.71 -10.59
N THR A 134 -31.84 16.02 -10.35
CA THR A 134 -33.01 16.88 -10.51
C THR A 134 -33.11 17.33 -11.97
N ALA A 135 -34.30 17.79 -12.40
CA ALA A 135 -34.47 18.37 -13.70
C ALA A 135 -33.51 19.55 -13.96
N LYS A 136 -33.28 20.40 -12.93
CA LYS A 136 -32.30 21.49 -13.01
C LYS A 136 -30.87 20.96 -13.18
N GLY A 137 -30.49 19.92 -12.45
CA GLY A 137 -29.17 19.30 -12.54
C GLY A 137 -28.95 18.69 -13.94
N LEU A 138 -29.95 17.95 -14.45
CA LEU A 138 -29.87 17.38 -15.79
C LEU A 138 -29.79 18.46 -16.89
N ARG A 139 -30.55 19.58 -16.77
CA ARG A 139 -30.42 20.70 -17.70
C ARG A 139 -29.02 21.31 -17.72
N SER A 140 -28.36 21.37 -16.54
CA SER A 140 -27.02 21.94 -16.43
C SER A 140 -25.95 21.09 -17.13
N ILE A 141 -26.01 19.77 -16.99
CA ILE A 141 -24.99 18.86 -17.56
C ILE A 141 -25.37 18.30 -18.93
N GLY A 142 -26.66 18.34 -19.30
CA GLY A 142 -27.22 17.74 -20.51
C GLY A 142 -26.49 18.14 -21.81
N PRO A 143 -26.20 19.42 -22.03
CA PRO A 143 -25.47 19.83 -23.24
C PRO A 143 -24.10 19.15 -23.37
N SER A 144 -23.37 19.02 -22.30
CA SER A 144 -22.06 18.34 -22.30
C SER A 144 -22.20 16.84 -22.56
N VAL A 145 -23.21 16.20 -21.96
CA VAL A 145 -23.47 14.76 -22.16
C VAL A 145 -23.85 14.50 -23.62
N VAL A 146 -24.72 15.32 -24.23
CA VAL A 146 -25.11 15.21 -25.63
C VAL A 146 -23.92 15.39 -26.57
N ALA A 147 -23.07 16.39 -26.29
CA ALA A 147 -21.89 16.65 -27.11
C ALA A 147 -20.90 15.48 -27.08
N LEU A 148 -20.63 14.93 -25.88
CA LEU A 148 -19.75 13.77 -25.71
C LEU A 148 -20.33 12.53 -26.39
N ALA A 149 -21.62 12.24 -26.18
CA ALA A 149 -22.28 11.08 -26.80
C ALA A 149 -22.18 11.13 -28.33
N ARG A 150 -22.38 12.29 -28.92
CA ARG A 150 -22.26 12.46 -30.39
C ARG A 150 -20.81 12.34 -30.86
N ALA A 151 -19.86 12.86 -30.11
CA ALA A 151 -18.44 12.69 -30.42
C ALA A 151 -18.00 11.22 -30.43
N GLU A 152 -18.66 10.39 -29.62
CA GLU A 152 -18.46 8.93 -29.57
C GLU A 152 -19.35 8.17 -30.60
N GLY A 153 -20.19 8.86 -31.39
CA GLY A 153 -21.12 8.25 -32.35
C GLY A 153 -22.35 7.59 -31.71
N LEU A 154 -22.65 7.90 -30.44
CA LEU A 154 -23.72 7.30 -29.65
C LEU A 154 -25.01 8.14 -29.68
N GLU A 155 -25.67 8.25 -30.84
CA GLU A 155 -26.84 9.09 -31.02
C GLU A 155 -28.03 8.72 -30.11
N GLY A 156 -28.21 7.44 -29.79
CA GLY A 156 -29.21 6.99 -28.82
C GLY A 156 -29.00 7.55 -27.41
N HIS A 157 -27.72 7.71 -26.99
CA HIS A 157 -27.37 8.35 -25.72
C HIS A 157 -27.71 9.85 -25.74
N ALA A 158 -27.37 10.55 -26.81
CA ALA A 158 -27.74 11.96 -27.01
C ALA A 158 -29.24 12.16 -26.90
N ARG A 159 -30.01 11.40 -27.67
CA ARG A 159 -31.49 11.46 -27.68
C ARG A 159 -32.09 11.15 -26.32
N SER A 160 -31.50 10.25 -25.55
CA SER A 160 -32.00 9.93 -24.19
C SER A 160 -31.98 11.13 -23.24
N ILE A 161 -31.06 12.08 -23.44
CA ILE A 161 -31.03 13.34 -22.70
C ILE A 161 -32.05 14.34 -23.29
N GLU A 162 -32.06 14.52 -24.62
CA GLU A 162 -32.87 15.52 -25.33
C GLU A 162 -34.36 15.30 -25.10
N ILE A 163 -34.84 14.06 -25.16
CA ILE A 163 -36.26 13.74 -24.99
C ILE A 163 -36.79 14.15 -23.60
N ARG A 164 -35.94 14.22 -22.57
CA ARG A 164 -36.32 14.66 -21.23
C ARG A 164 -36.58 16.17 -21.14
N PHE A 165 -36.18 16.91 -22.16
CA PHE A 165 -36.40 18.36 -22.27
C PHE A 165 -37.49 18.72 -23.29
N ALA A 166 -37.78 17.80 -24.22
CA ALA A 166 -38.79 18.02 -25.26
C ALA A 166 -40.24 17.83 -24.77
N ASP A 167 -40.46 17.02 -23.70
CA ASP A 167 -41.77 16.76 -23.11
C ASP A 167 -41.76 17.11 -21.60
N PRO A 168 -42.17 18.32 -21.24
CA PRO A 168 -42.32 18.70 -19.83
C PRO A 168 -43.62 18.09 -19.29
N ARG A 169 -43.56 16.88 -18.72
CA ARG A 169 -44.62 16.33 -17.90
C ARG A 169 -44.63 16.95 -16.51
#